data_e79d88dfe8447255d4a5e68c4bb7f37c
#
_entry.id   e79d88dfe8447255d4a5e68c4bb7f37c
#
_cell.length_a   1.000
_cell.length_b   1.000
_cell.length_c   1.000
_cell.angle_alpha   90.00
_cell.angle_beta   90.00
_cell.angle_gamma   90.00
#
_symmetry.space_group_name_H-M   'P 1'
#
loop_
_entity.id
_entity.type
_entity.pdbx_description
1 polymer ?
#
loop_
_entity_poly.entity_id
_entity_poly.type
_entity_poly.pdbx_seq_one_letter_code
_entity_poly.pdbx_strand_id
1 'polypeptide(L)'
;VIKYQYRRLAEAGVKCVFGTELTAEDIQRDYAGYEVVLAYGAEPIAPAFMQGFKQVMTADDLLGGKAFPGKKIVIVGGGTVGCETADYLAPLVNDLSPANRDVTVIEMTKTLAANEGGAGRAVLITRMLSKGVHVLTEAKVTEITEDTISYEKDGEVHTIADADTLVLAMGYHPNTKLADDLAAAGVTIHVLGDAQKCGNIRDAIGDGYKVACEL
;
A
#
# COMPACT_ATOMS: atom_id res chain seq x y z
N VAL A 1 -14.21 5.65 -13.17
CA VAL A 1 -14.50 6.36 -11.90
C VAL A 1 -13.87 7.75 -11.93
N ILE A 2 -12.53 7.90 -12.03
CA ILE A 2 -11.81 9.19 -11.95
C ILE A 2 -12.33 10.23 -12.94
N LYS A 3 -12.51 9.88 -14.23
CA LYS A 3 -13.04 10.80 -15.25
C LYS A 3 -14.46 11.30 -14.92
N TYR A 4 -15.27 10.44 -14.33
CA TYR A 4 -16.61 10.82 -13.88
C TYR A 4 -16.56 11.81 -12.71
N GLN A 5 -15.76 11.53 -11.70
CA GLN A 5 -15.61 12.41 -10.54
C GLN A 5 -15.05 13.77 -10.94
N TYR A 6 -14.03 13.81 -11.80
CA TYR A 6 -13.49 15.07 -12.33
C TYR A 6 -14.54 15.92 -13.04
N ARG A 7 -15.40 15.30 -13.89
CA ARG A 7 -16.49 16.00 -14.53
C ARG A 7 -17.48 16.56 -13.50
N ARG A 8 -17.83 15.79 -12.46
CA ARG A 8 -18.73 16.23 -11.38
C ARG A 8 -18.17 17.42 -10.61
N LEU A 9 -16.87 17.43 -10.34
CA LEU A 9 -16.19 18.57 -9.70
C LEU A 9 -16.29 19.83 -10.57
N ALA A 10 -16.03 19.69 -11.87
CA ALA A 10 -16.13 20.81 -12.81
C ALA A 10 -17.58 21.34 -12.93
N GLU A 11 -18.58 20.45 -13.03
CA GLU A 11 -20.02 20.81 -13.04
C GLU A 11 -20.44 21.55 -11.74
N ALA A 12 -19.84 21.20 -10.60
CA ALA A 12 -20.07 21.86 -9.32
C ALA A 12 -19.27 23.16 -9.12
N GLY A 13 -18.47 23.56 -10.11
CA GLY A 13 -17.64 24.79 -10.04
C GLY A 13 -16.44 24.68 -9.09
N VAL A 14 -16.02 23.48 -8.72
CA VAL A 14 -14.88 23.25 -7.85
C VAL A 14 -13.58 23.60 -8.59
N LYS A 15 -12.78 24.49 -8.02
CA LYS A 15 -11.45 24.82 -8.55
C LYS A 15 -10.46 23.73 -8.16
N CYS A 16 -9.95 22.99 -9.15
CA CYS A 16 -8.90 22.01 -8.95
C CYS A 16 -7.53 22.59 -9.30
N VAL A 17 -6.56 22.48 -8.39
CA VAL A 17 -5.16 22.87 -8.63
C VAL A 17 -4.32 21.60 -8.54
N PHE A 18 -3.64 21.28 -9.63
CA PHE A 18 -2.83 20.07 -9.75
C PHE A 18 -1.33 20.39 -9.72
N GLY A 19 -0.51 19.37 -9.37
CA GLY A 19 0.95 19.52 -9.34
C GLY A 19 1.44 20.50 -8.28
N THR A 20 0.63 20.74 -7.24
CA THR A 20 0.93 21.67 -6.16
C THR A 20 0.82 20.93 -4.83
N GLU A 21 1.89 20.93 -4.07
CA GLU A 21 1.92 20.45 -2.69
C GLU A 21 1.94 21.69 -1.78
N LEU A 22 1.02 21.73 -0.83
CA LEU A 22 0.90 22.85 0.13
C LEU A 22 1.54 22.48 1.46
N THR A 23 2.33 23.40 2.00
CA THR A 23 2.84 23.33 3.38
C THR A 23 1.84 23.94 4.37
N ALA A 24 2.07 23.72 5.66
CA ALA A 24 1.26 24.37 6.69
C ALA A 24 1.35 25.90 6.63
N GLU A 25 2.53 26.46 6.30
CA GLU A 25 2.74 27.89 6.10
C GLU A 25 1.95 28.44 4.91
N ASP A 26 1.89 27.70 3.79
CA ASP A 26 1.11 28.11 2.61
C ASP A 26 -0.38 28.17 2.95
N ILE A 27 -0.88 27.17 3.69
CA ILE A 27 -2.29 27.12 4.10
C ILE A 27 -2.63 28.29 5.04
N GLN A 28 -1.78 28.57 6.00
CA GLN A 28 -1.98 29.70 6.93
C GLN A 28 -1.95 31.05 6.21
N ARG A 29 -1.04 31.23 5.25
CA ARG A 29 -0.86 32.49 4.52
C ARG A 29 -2.00 32.73 3.53
N ASP A 30 -2.32 31.74 2.71
CA ASP A 30 -3.14 31.93 1.50
C ASP A 30 -4.60 31.50 1.70
N TYR A 31 -4.86 30.68 2.74
CA TYR A 31 -6.19 30.10 3.00
C TYR A 31 -6.68 30.39 4.43
N ALA A 32 -6.20 31.47 5.06
CA ALA A 32 -6.69 31.91 6.36
C ALA A 32 -8.21 32.13 6.33
N GLY A 33 -8.93 31.55 7.27
CA GLY A 33 -10.41 31.63 7.34
C GLY A 33 -11.17 30.64 6.47
N TYR A 34 -10.47 29.72 5.79
CA TYR A 34 -11.11 28.58 5.14
C TYR A 34 -11.27 27.41 6.11
N GLU A 35 -12.32 26.61 5.91
CA GLU A 35 -12.39 25.28 6.50
C GLU A 35 -11.43 24.35 5.74
N VAL A 36 -10.51 23.74 6.46
CA VAL A 36 -9.45 22.92 5.85
C VAL A 36 -9.79 21.45 6.00
N VAL A 37 -9.97 20.76 4.87
CA VAL A 37 -10.22 19.31 4.83
C VAL A 37 -9.00 18.61 4.25
N LEU A 38 -8.41 17.70 5.03
CA LEU A 38 -7.21 16.95 4.70
C LEU A 38 -7.57 15.53 4.27
N ALA A 39 -7.30 15.21 2.99
CA ALA A 39 -7.59 13.90 2.37
C ALA A 39 -6.38 13.40 1.56
N TYR A 40 -5.19 13.55 2.09
CA TYR A 40 -3.92 13.32 1.36
C TYR A 40 -3.35 11.91 1.52
N GLY A 41 -4.15 10.98 2.09
CA GLY A 41 -3.88 9.55 2.04
C GLY A 41 -2.94 9.04 3.13
N ALA A 42 -2.27 7.95 2.84
CA ALA A 42 -1.41 7.18 3.75
C ALA A 42 -0.09 6.82 3.07
N GLU A 43 0.87 6.39 3.86
CA GLU A 43 2.18 5.94 3.41
C GLU A 43 2.35 4.43 3.61
N PRO A 44 3.07 3.72 2.71
CA PRO A 44 3.36 2.31 2.88
C PRO A 44 4.20 2.05 4.13
N ILE A 45 3.89 0.99 4.86
CA ILE A 45 4.70 0.54 5.98
C ILE A 45 5.99 -0.09 5.44
N ALA A 46 7.13 0.55 5.74
CA ALA A 46 8.46 0.11 5.32
C ALA A 46 9.44 0.15 6.51
N PRO A 47 9.45 -0.87 7.38
CA PRO A 47 10.27 -0.89 8.59
C PRO A 47 11.76 -0.75 8.27
N ALA A 48 12.48 0.02 9.08
CA ALA A 48 13.91 0.32 8.85
C ALA A 48 14.77 -0.94 8.76
N PHE A 49 14.50 -1.97 9.58
CA PHE A 49 15.26 -3.22 9.57
C PHE A 49 15.10 -4.02 8.27
N MET A 50 14.06 -3.75 7.47
CA MET A 50 13.81 -4.40 6.18
C MET A 50 14.53 -3.70 5.02
N GLN A 51 15.07 -2.50 5.23
CA GLN A 51 15.77 -1.74 4.19
C GLN A 51 17.20 -2.21 3.92
N GLY A 52 17.69 -3.17 4.72
CA GLY A 52 19.06 -3.71 4.60
C GLY A 52 19.25 -4.72 3.47
N PHE A 53 18.20 -5.16 2.78
CA PHE A 53 18.32 -6.11 1.68
C PHE A 53 18.84 -5.43 0.40
N LYS A 54 19.59 -6.16 -0.42
CA LYS A 54 20.25 -5.64 -1.64
C LYS A 54 19.34 -4.92 -2.64
N GLN A 55 18.08 -5.31 -2.74
CA GLN A 55 17.06 -4.60 -3.52
C GLN A 55 15.73 -4.65 -2.79
N VAL A 56 15.31 -3.51 -2.26
CA VAL A 56 14.01 -3.33 -1.58
C VAL A 56 13.13 -2.36 -2.35
N MET A 57 11.86 -2.65 -2.42
CA MET A 57 10.85 -1.76 -2.98
C MET A 57 9.51 -1.96 -2.28
N THR A 58 8.64 -0.96 -2.35
CA THR A 58 7.25 -1.12 -1.92
C THR A 58 6.41 -1.73 -3.05
N ALA A 59 5.29 -2.35 -2.68
CA ALA A 59 4.31 -2.80 -3.68
C ALA A 59 3.81 -1.62 -4.54
N ASP A 60 3.66 -0.43 -3.96
CA ASP A 60 3.24 0.79 -4.66
C ASP A 60 4.23 1.23 -5.73
N ASP A 61 5.54 1.24 -5.43
CA ASP A 61 6.55 1.62 -6.39
C ASP A 61 6.63 0.62 -7.54
N LEU A 62 6.46 -0.66 -7.23
CA LEU A 62 6.45 -1.72 -8.23
C LEU A 62 5.22 -1.61 -9.13
N LEU A 63 4.02 -1.57 -8.56
CA LEU A 63 2.76 -1.50 -9.31
C LEU A 63 2.60 -0.15 -10.03
N GLY A 64 3.18 0.91 -9.50
CA GLY A 64 3.25 2.24 -10.12
C GLY A 64 4.30 2.36 -11.23
N GLY A 65 5.08 1.30 -11.49
CA GLY A 65 6.13 1.29 -12.53
C GLY A 65 7.35 2.15 -12.21
N LYS A 66 7.55 2.51 -10.96
CA LYS A 66 8.72 3.28 -10.48
C LYS A 66 9.93 2.39 -10.16
N ALA A 67 9.67 1.11 -9.85
CA ALA A 67 10.69 0.12 -9.52
C ALA A 67 10.46 -1.18 -10.28
N PHE A 68 11.55 -1.88 -10.63
CA PHE A 68 11.51 -3.12 -11.40
C PHE A 68 12.20 -4.23 -10.63
N PRO A 69 11.50 -5.35 -10.35
CA PRO A 69 12.07 -6.46 -9.59
C PRO A 69 12.92 -7.37 -10.48
N GLY A 70 13.79 -8.16 -9.86
CA GLY A 70 14.51 -9.24 -10.48
C GLY A 70 13.64 -10.48 -10.75
N LYS A 71 14.25 -11.66 -10.64
CA LYS A 71 13.59 -12.95 -10.95
C LYS A 71 13.07 -13.68 -9.71
N LYS A 72 13.86 -13.70 -8.63
CA LYS A 72 13.51 -14.37 -7.37
C LYS A 72 13.04 -13.34 -6.35
N ILE A 73 11.74 -13.27 -6.16
CA ILE A 73 11.08 -12.18 -5.45
C ILE A 73 10.45 -12.72 -4.17
N VAL A 74 10.75 -12.09 -3.07
CA VAL A 74 10.04 -12.31 -1.80
C VAL A 74 9.15 -11.11 -1.52
N ILE A 75 7.86 -11.35 -1.30
CA ILE A 75 6.87 -10.35 -0.91
C ILE A 75 6.56 -10.55 0.57
N VAL A 76 6.79 -9.55 1.38
CA VAL A 76 6.44 -9.55 2.80
C VAL A 76 5.11 -8.84 3.02
N GLY A 77 4.13 -9.61 3.50
CA GLY A 77 2.74 -9.22 3.67
C GLY A 77 1.82 -9.89 2.64
N GLY A 78 0.96 -10.77 3.13
CA GLY A 78 -0.03 -11.51 2.34
C GLY A 78 -1.44 -10.91 2.43
N GLY A 79 -1.55 -9.60 2.66
CA GLY A 79 -2.80 -8.85 2.52
C GLY A 79 -3.28 -8.80 1.07
N THR A 80 -4.37 -8.07 0.79
CA THR A 80 -4.92 -7.95 -0.58
C THR A 80 -3.86 -7.42 -1.55
N VAL A 81 -3.16 -6.34 -1.21
CA VAL A 81 -2.11 -5.74 -2.07
C VAL A 81 -0.95 -6.71 -2.31
N GLY A 82 -0.49 -7.44 -1.28
CA GLY A 82 0.59 -8.41 -1.45
C GLY A 82 0.20 -9.57 -2.36
N CYS A 83 -1.02 -10.09 -2.23
CA CYS A 83 -1.55 -11.14 -3.10
C CYS A 83 -1.75 -10.65 -4.54
N GLU A 84 -2.26 -9.43 -4.74
CA GLU A 84 -2.40 -8.81 -6.07
C GLU A 84 -1.02 -8.56 -6.71
N THR A 85 -0.05 -8.11 -5.93
CA THR A 85 1.34 -7.94 -6.39
C THR A 85 1.96 -9.27 -6.81
N ALA A 86 1.74 -10.33 -6.03
CA ALA A 86 2.21 -11.67 -6.37
C ALA A 86 1.55 -12.19 -7.65
N ASP A 87 0.25 -12.01 -7.79
CA ASP A 87 -0.49 -12.39 -9.00
C ASP A 87 -0.03 -11.62 -10.25
N TYR A 88 0.27 -10.33 -10.09
CA TYR A 88 0.80 -9.48 -11.16
C TYR A 88 2.21 -9.90 -11.60
N LEU A 89 3.07 -10.26 -10.66
CA LEU A 89 4.46 -10.64 -10.92
C LEU A 89 4.62 -12.07 -11.43
N ALA A 90 3.75 -12.98 -10.98
CA ALA A 90 3.82 -14.38 -11.34
C ALA A 90 3.57 -14.58 -12.85
N PRO A 91 4.30 -15.49 -13.50
CA PRO A 91 4.16 -15.74 -14.93
C PRO A 91 2.73 -16.22 -15.27
N LEU A 92 2.29 -15.90 -16.49
CA LEU A 92 1.07 -16.51 -17.02
C LEU A 92 1.29 -18.01 -17.17
N VAL A 93 0.24 -18.81 -16.95
CA VAL A 93 0.27 -20.24 -17.19
C VAL A 93 0.68 -20.48 -18.66
N ASN A 94 1.73 -21.29 -18.87
CA ASN A 94 2.35 -21.54 -20.18
C ASN A 94 3.16 -20.38 -20.78
N ASP A 95 3.53 -19.37 -19.99
CA ASP A 95 4.46 -18.35 -20.44
C ASP A 95 5.87 -18.94 -20.59
N LEU A 96 6.35 -19.02 -21.83
CA LEU A 96 7.71 -19.45 -22.17
C LEU A 96 8.71 -18.28 -22.15
N SER A 97 8.29 -17.11 -21.65
CA SER A 97 9.14 -15.93 -21.55
C SER A 97 10.34 -16.19 -20.66
N PRO A 98 11.54 -15.71 -21.03
CA PRO A 98 12.72 -15.74 -20.16
C PRO A 98 12.56 -14.88 -18.88
N ALA A 99 11.48 -14.11 -18.77
CA ALA A 99 11.11 -13.36 -17.59
C ALA A 99 10.36 -14.19 -16.53
N ASN A 100 10.44 -15.53 -16.59
CA ASN A 100 9.82 -16.42 -15.60
C ASN A 100 10.34 -16.06 -14.19
N ARG A 101 9.45 -15.52 -13.35
CA ARG A 101 9.74 -15.06 -12.00
C ARG A 101 9.33 -16.13 -11.00
N ASP A 102 10.18 -16.32 -9.99
CA ASP A 102 9.90 -17.13 -8.82
C ASP A 102 9.43 -16.19 -7.70
N VAL A 103 8.18 -16.33 -7.29
CA VAL A 103 7.53 -15.41 -6.36
C VAL A 103 7.13 -16.15 -5.09
N THR A 104 7.62 -15.69 -3.95
CA THR A 104 7.27 -16.20 -2.62
C THR A 104 6.58 -15.10 -1.82
N VAL A 105 5.43 -15.39 -1.23
CA VAL A 105 4.72 -14.52 -0.29
C VAL A 105 4.93 -15.02 1.13
N ILE A 106 5.40 -14.17 2.02
CA ILE A 106 5.51 -14.44 3.47
C ILE A 106 4.41 -13.66 4.20
N GLU A 107 3.56 -14.37 4.95
CA GLU A 107 2.46 -13.79 5.70
C GLU A 107 2.49 -14.31 7.16
N MET A 108 2.45 -13.38 8.12
CA MET A 108 2.52 -13.72 9.54
C MET A 108 1.25 -14.35 10.09
N THR A 109 0.12 -14.14 9.43
CA THR A 109 -1.16 -14.72 9.80
C THR A 109 -1.46 -15.98 8.98
N LYS A 110 -2.47 -16.73 9.39
CA LYS A 110 -2.92 -17.93 8.67
C LYS A 110 -3.63 -17.62 7.35
N THR A 111 -4.17 -16.40 7.21
CA THR A 111 -5.15 -16.09 6.18
C THR A 111 -4.64 -15.03 5.22
N LEU A 112 -4.49 -15.40 3.95
CA LEU A 112 -4.15 -14.46 2.89
C LEU A 112 -5.35 -13.58 2.53
N ALA A 113 -5.08 -12.32 2.13
CA ALA A 113 -6.07 -11.34 1.70
C ALA A 113 -7.29 -11.29 2.65
N ALA A 114 -7.04 -11.27 3.97
CA ALA A 114 -8.08 -11.39 4.99
C ALA A 114 -9.14 -10.26 4.93
N ASN A 115 -8.74 -9.09 4.42
CA ASN A 115 -9.62 -7.92 4.28
C ASN A 115 -10.45 -7.95 2.99
N GLU A 116 -10.17 -8.88 2.08
CA GLU A 116 -10.95 -9.06 0.85
C GLU A 116 -12.13 -10.01 1.09
N GLY A 117 -13.31 -9.60 0.68
CA GLY A 117 -14.54 -10.35 0.93
C GLY A 117 -14.89 -11.36 -0.17
N GLY A 118 -15.52 -12.47 0.22
CA GLY A 118 -16.30 -13.33 -0.65
C GLY A 118 -15.56 -13.93 -1.84
N ALA A 119 -16.20 -13.87 -3.00
CA ALA A 119 -15.72 -14.51 -4.24
C ALA A 119 -14.42 -13.89 -4.78
N GLY A 120 -14.22 -12.58 -4.59
CA GLY A 120 -13.01 -11.88 -5.06
C GLY A 120 -11.74 -12.47 -4.46
N ARG A 121 -11.74 -12.69 -3.14
CA ARG A 121 -10.63 -13.34 -2.43
C ARG A 121 -10.33 -14.74 -2.97
N ALA A 122 -11.36 -15.58 -3.13
CA ALA A 122 -11.16 -16.95 -3.62
C ALA A 122 -10.56 -16.97 -5.03
N VAL A 123 -11.05 -16.10 -5.93
CA VAL A 123 -10.53 -15.98 -7.29
C VAL A 123 -9.06 -15.52 -7.28
N LEU A 124 -8.71 -14.47 -6.50
CA LEU A 124 -7.35 -13.97 -6.41
C LEU A 124 -6.38 -15.05 -5.93
N ILE A 125 -6.70 -15.71 -4.81
CA ILE A 125 -5.84 -16.75 -4.23
C ILE A 125 -5.69 -17.94 -5.19
N THR A 126 -6.78 -18.44 -5.79
CA THR A 126 -6.73 -19.56 -6.74
C THR A 126 -5.85 -19.19 -7.95
N ARG A 127 -6.01 -18.00 -8.51
CA ARG A 127 -5.24 -17.54 -9.67
C ARG A 127 -3.75 -17.41 -9.33
N MET A 128 -3.42 -16.78 -8.21
CA MET A 128 -2.04 -16.64 -7.73
C MET A 128 -1.36 -18.02 -7.56
N LEU A 129 -2.03 -18.94 -6.86
CA LEU A 129 -1.49 -20.28 -6.64
C LEU A 129 -1.36 -21.08 -7.95
N SER A 130 -2.30 -20.96 -8.89
CA SER A 130 -2.23 -21.63 -10.19
C SER A 130 -1.07 -21.16 -11.06
N LYS A 131 -0.55 -19.98 -10.79
CA LYS A 131 0.65 -19.41 -11.44
C LYS A 131 1.97 -19.85 -10.78
N GLY A 132 1.91 -20.69 -9.75
CA GLY A 132 3.08 -21.22 -9.07
C GLY A 132 3.66 -20.29 -7.98
N VAL A 133 2.91 -19.32 -7.48
CA VAL A 133 3.36 -18.52 -6.34
C VAL A 133 3.50 -19.39 -5.09
N HIS A 134 4.67 -19.34 -4.46
CA HIS A 134 4.92 -19.98 -3.18
C HIS A 134 4.36 -19.13 -2.03
N VAL A 135 3.72 -19.80 -1.07
CA VAL A 135 3.08 -19.10 0.06
C VAL A 135 3.56 -19.68 1.38
N LEU A 136 4.05 -18.82 2.24
CA LEU A 136 4.44 -19.12 3.61
C LEU A 136 3.53 -18.33 4.56
N THR A 137 2.46 -18.96 5.04
CA THR A 137 1.59 -18.41 6.09
C THR A 137 2.09 -18.80 7.48
N GLU A 138 1.64 -18.09 8.51
CA GLU A 138 2.08 -18.26 9.89
C GLU A 138 3.62 -18.13 10.00
N ALA A 139 4.19 -17.28 9.14
CA ALA A 139 5.61 -17.05 8.98
C ALA A 139 5.91 -15.56 9.21
N LYS A 140 6.64 -15.24 10.26
CA LYS A 140 6.97 -13.87 10.64
C LYS A 140 8.42 -13.57 10.30
N VAL A 141 8.66 -12.58 9.42
CA VAL A 141 10.03 -12.10 9.14
C VAL A 141 10.63 -11.52 10.41
N THR A 142 11.81 -11.99 10.77
CA THR A 142 12.50 -11.63 12.01
C THR A 142 13.79 -10.88 11.79
N GLU A 143 14.49 -11.16 10.68
CA GLU A 143 15.77 -10.53 10.36
C GLU A 143 15.94 -10.40 8.84
N ILE A 144 16.56 -9.33 8.42
CA ILE A 144 16.97 -9.09 7.04
C ILE A 144 18.40 -8.58 7.03
N THR A 145 19.23 -9.24 6.22
CA THR A 145 20.58 -8.79 5.87
C THR A 145 20.62 -8.40 4.39
N GLU A 146 21.78 -8.03 3.89
CA GLU A 146 21.98 -7.71 2.48
C GLU A 146 21.54 -8.85 1.54
N ASP A 147 21.79 -10.11 1.94
CA ASP A 147 21.58 -11.30 1.10
C ASP A 147 20.56 -12.30 1.64
N THR A 148 20.07 -12.12 2.86
CA THR A 148 19.21 -13.11 3.52
C THR A 148 17.95 -12.52 4.11
N ILE A 149 16.87 -13.31 4.07
CA ILE A 149 15.59 -13.02 4.71
C ILE A 149 15.28 -14.17 5.67
N SER A 150 15.33 -13.90 6.97
CA SER A 150 15.02 -14.89 8.01
C SER A 150 13.59 -14.70 8.51
N TYR A 151 12.89 -15.80 8.70
CA TYR A 151 11.52 -15.82 9.23
C TYR A 151 11.34 -16.97 10.23
N GLU A 152 10.50 -16.73 11.20
CA GLU A 152 10.06 -17.73 12.19
C GLU A 152 8.74 -18.37 11.72
N LYS A 153 8.69 -19.70 11.74
CA LYS A 153 7.51 -20.50 11.49
C LYS A 153 7.55 -21.75 12.37
N ASP A 154 6.42 -22.09 13.00
CA ASP A 154 6.28 -23.27 13.89
C ASP A 154 7.33 -23.33 15.02
N GLY A 155 7.85 -22.16 15.46
CA GLY A 155 8.88 -22.04 16.48
C GLY A 155 10.30 -22.28 15.99
N GLU A 156 10.50 -22.45 14.68
CA GLU A 156 11.80 -22.62 14.04
C GLU A 156 12.13 -21.40 13.16
N VAL A 157 13.42 -21.05 13.09
CA VAL A 157 13.93 -19.99 12.21
C VAL A 157 14.40 -20.59 10.90
N HIS A 158 13.86 -20.08 9.82
CA HIS A 158 14.21 -20.43 8.44
C HIS A 158 14.82 -19.23 7.73
N THR A 159 15.62 -19.49 6.68
CA THR A 159 16.29 -18.44 5.92
C THR A 159 16.15 -18.65 4.42
N ILE A 160 15.81 -17.59 3.70
CA ILE A 160 15.87 -17.50 2.24
C ILE A 160 17.12 -16.69 1.88
N ALA A 161 18.06 -17.31 1.16
CA ALA A 161 19.36 -16.71 0.82
C ALA A 161 19.54 -16.44 -0.68
N ASP A 162 18.63 -16.87 -1.53
CA ASP A 162 18.78 -16.79 -2.99
C ASP A 162 17.79 -15.81 -3.65
N ALA A 163 17.03 -15.05 -2.86
CA ALA A 163 16.19 -13.98 -3.37
C ALA A 163 17.04 -12.82 -3.90
N ASP A 164 16.56 -12.15 -4.94
CA ASP A 164 17.19 -10.97 -5.50
C ASP A 164 16.40 -9.69 -5.21
N THR A 165 15.12 -9.79 -4.89
CA THR A 165 14.26 -8.65 -4.61
C THR A 165 13.34 -8.91 -3.42
N LEU A 166 13.26 -7.92 -2.53
CA LEU A 166 12.31 -7.85 -1.43
C LEU A 166 11.23 -6.80 -1.74
N VAL A 167 9.97 -7.22 -1.75
CA VAL A 167 8.83 -6.32 -1.91
C VAL A 167 8.07 -6.20 -0.60
N LEU A 168 7.88 -4.97 -0.13
CA LEU A 168 7.14 -4.67 1.08
C LEU A 168 5.67 -4.38 0.75
N ALA A 169 4.77 -5.23 1.26
CA ALA A 169 3.31 -5.13 1.11
C ALA A 169 2.62 -5.23 2.48
N MET A 170 3.18 -4.56 3.48
CA MET A 170 2.81 -4.68 4.89
C MET A 170 1.64 -3.79 5.30
N GLY A 171 0.94 -3.19 4.34
CA GLY A 171 -0.13 -2.23 4.57
C GLY A 171 0.37 -0.78 4.63
N TYR A 172 -0.46 0.08 5.21
CA TYR A 172 -0.25 1.53 5.22
C TYR A 172 -0.46 2.08 6.61
N HIS A 173 0.15 3.22 6.89
CA HIS A 173 -0.16 4.05 8.04
C HIS A 173 -0.61 5.45 7.58
N PRO A 174 -1.52 6.12 8.31
CA PRO A 174 -1.90 7.48 8.01
C PRO A 174 -0.68 8.40 7.92
N ASN A 175 -0.64 9.26 6.91
CA ASN A 175 0.30 10.36 6.91
C ASN A 175 -0.27 11.47 7.79
N THR A 176 0.33 11.79 8.92
CA THR A 176 -0.21 12.78 9.88
C THR A 176 0.53 14.10 9.88
N LYS A 177 1.68 14.17 9.20
CA LYS A 177 2.60 15.31 9.33
C LYS A 177 1.94 16.66 9.10
N LEU A 178 1.24 16.86 7.99
CA LEU A 178 0.59 18.13 7.69
C LEU A 178 -0.55 18.45 8.68
N ALA A 179 -1.28 17.43 9.12
CA ALA A 179 -2.33 17.59 10.12
C ALA A 179 -1.76 18.06 11.47
N ASP A 180 -0.65 17.43 11.91
CA ASP A 180 0.04 17.78 13.15
C ASP A 180 0.61 19.20 13.09
N ASP A 181 1.24 19.59 11.98
CA ASP A 181 1.80 20.92 11.75
C ASP A 181 0.70 22.01 11.80
N LEU A 182 -0.45 21.77 11.16
CA LEU A 182 -1.59 22.69 11.15
C LEU A 182 -2.28 22.78 12.51
N ALA A 183 -2.45 21.66 13.21
CA ALA A 183 -3.01 21.65 14.56
C ALA A 183 -2.12 22.40 15.55
N ALA A 184 -0.79 22.25 15.47
CA ALA A 184 0.18 22.99 16.26
C ALA A 184 0.11 24.51 16.00
N ALA A 185 -0.27 24.92 14.78
CA ALA A 185 -0.47 26.29 14.38
C ALA A 185 -1.87 26.85 14.74
N GLY A 186 -2.73 26.05 15.36
CA GLY A 186 -4.08 26.45 15.77
C GLY A 186 -5.10 26.55 14.64
N VAL A 187 -4.84 25.92 13.50
CA VAL A 187 -5.76 25.86 12.36
C VAL A 187 -6.80 24.76 12.63
N THR A 188 -8.08 25.07 12.44
CA THR A 188 -9.15 24.07 12.48
C THR A 188 -9.07 23.20 11.23
N ILE A 189 -8.97 21.89 11.41
CA ILE A 189 -8.83 20.94 10.33
C ILE A 189 -9.81 19.76 10.48
N HIS A 190 -10.25 19.21 9.34
CA HIS A 190 -11.00 17.97 9.27
C HIS A 190 -10.16 16.94 8.51
N VAL A 191 -9.75 15.86 9.17
CA VAL A 191 -8.95 14.80 8.54
C VAL A 191 -9.87 13.65 8.17
N LEU A 192 -9.77 13.12 6.95
CA LEU A 192 -10.63 12.06 6.46
C LEU A 192 -9.91 11.03 5.58
N GLY A 193 -10.60 9.90 5.34
CA GLY A 193 -10.08 8.79 4.53
C GLY A 193 -8.79 8.21 5.12
N ASP A 194 -7.87 7.76 4.27
CA ASP A 194 -6.64 7.10 4.70
C ASP A 194 -5.68 8.02 5.48
N ALA A 195 -5.83 9.33 5.37
CA ALA A 195 -5.11 10.28 6.21
C ALA A 195 -5.56 10.22 7.68
N GLN A 196 -6.79 9.79 7.96
CA GLN A 196 -7.31 9.56 9.30
C GLN A 196 -7.15 8.09 9.72
N LYS A 197 -7.60 7.18 8.85
CA LYS A 197 -7.57 5.74 9.08
C LYS A 197 -7.57 4.99 7.76
N CYS A 198 -6.54 4.18 7.53
CA CYS A 198 -6.45 3.36 6.33
C CYS A 198 -7.66 2.43 6.19
N GLY A 199 -8.30 2.49 5.03
CA GLY A 199 -9.53 1.78 4.73
C GLY A 199 -9.70 1.50 3.24
N ASN A 200 -10.92 1.62 2.76
CA ASN A 200 -11.25 1.45 1.35
C ASN A 200 -11.93 2.72 0.79
N ILE A 201 -12.08 2.77 -0.53
CA ILE A 201 -12.67 3.92 -1.24
C ILE A 201 -14.06 4.29 -0.69
N ARG A 202 -14.87 3.30 -0.29
CA ARG A 202 -16.21 3.55 0.28
C ARG A 202 -16.12 4.28 1.62
N ASP A 203 -15.16 3.87 2.45
CA ASP A 203 -14.95 4.48 3.77
C ASP A 203 -14.53 5.94 3.59
N ALA A 204 -13.54 6.20 2.73
CA ALA A 204 -13.08 7.57 2.43
C ALA A 204 -14.18 8.47 1.86
N ILE A 205 -15.02 7.96 0.94
CA ILE A 205 -16.18 8.71 0.42
C ILE A 205 -17.21 8.97 1.53
N GLY A 206 -17.44 7.97 2.41
CA GLY A 206 -18.36 8.10 3.53
C GLY A 206 -17.91 9.16 4.53
N ASP A 207 -16.61 9.22 4.82
CA ASP A 207 -16.04 10.24 5.69
C ASP A 207 -16.16 11.65 5.07
N GLY A 208 -15.87 11.79 3.77
CA GLY A 208 -16.05 13.05 3.06
C GLY A 208 -17.51 13.53 3.08
N TYR A 209 -18.48 12.62 2.94
CA TYR A 209 -19.90 12.96 3.03
C TYR A 209 -20.28 13.44 4.45
N LYS A 210 -19.80 12.77 5.50
CA LYS A 210 -20.08 13.17 6.88
C LYS A 210 -19.55 14.57 7.16
N VAL A 211 -18.26 14.82 6.87
CA VAL A 211 -17.64 16.13 7.05
C VAL A 211 -18.39 17.21 6.28
N ALA A 212 -18.76 16.95 5.02
CA ALA A 212 -19.54 17.93 4.23
C ALA A 212 -20.94 18.23 4.77
N CYS A 213 -21.53 17.35 5.57
CA CYS A 213 -22.81 17.59 6.25
C CYS A 213 -22.67 18.36 7.58
N GLU A 214 -21.48 18.39 8.14
CA GLU A 214 -21.17 19.08 9.40
C GLU A 214 -20.66 20.52 9.19
N LEU A 215 -20.15 20.82 7.99
CA LEU A 215 -19.75 22.16 7.53
C LEU A 215 -20.92 23.00 7.02
#